data_b17e230d2d489f8c87d284c06261c49b
#
_entry.id   b17e230d2d489f8c87d284c06261c49b
#
_cell.length_a   1.000
_cell.length_b   1.000
_cell.length_c   1.000
_cell.angle_alpha   90.00
_cell.angle_beta   90.00
_cell.angle_gamma   90.00
#
_symmetry.space_group_name_H-M   'P 1'
#
loop_
_entity.id
_entity.type
_entity.pdbx_description
1 polymer ?
#
loop_
_entity_poly.entity_id
_entity_poly.type
_entity_poly.pdbx_seq_one_letter_code
_entity_poly.pdbx_strand_id
1 'polypeptide(L)'
;MRKTFFLLAILLMMTGCYDTNSPMLKTISVRVKANEWQYTQQGVNDQFNNNYFYAGFNIPEITARAFDYGEVKAYLVKDRMSATNARKHLLPYVMHKEEMVDGQWIYFTETVDFTYGIGWVEVNFRASDFAYEDNVNINPPAMEFDIVITYPQY
;
A
#
# COMPACT_ATOMS: atom_id res chain seq x y z
N MET A 1 58.91 -4.90 -20.28
CA MET A 1 57.78 -5.83 -20.46
C MET A 1 57.15 -6.34 -19.15
N ARG A 2 57.77 -6.26 -17.99
CA ARG A 2 57.17 -6.76 -16.70
C ARG A 2 56.15 -5.78 -16.07
N LYS A 3 56.16 -4.48 -16.40
CA LYS A 3 55.29 -3.50 -15.78
C LYS A 3 53.91 -3.39 -16.47
N THR A 4 53.78 -3.79 -17.72
CA THR A 4 52.53 -3.80 -18.47
C THR A 4 51.62 -4.97 -18.11
N PHE A 5 52.18 -6.10 -17.63
CA PHE A 5 51.37 -7.26 -17.18
C PHE A 5 50.63 -7.00 -15.86
N PHE A 6 51.22 -6.19 -14.98
CA PHE A 6 50.62 -5.84 -13.68
C PHE A 6 49.39 -4.91 -13.86
N LEU A 7 49.42 -4.00 -14.84
CA LEU A 7 48.32 -3.09 -15.12
C LEU A 7 47.11 -3.83 -15.76
N LEU A 8 47.40 -4.83 -16.57
CA LEU A 8 46.34 -5.67 -17.18
C LEU A 8 45.63 -6.58 -16.15
N ALA A 9 46.39 -7.08 -15.15
CA ALA A 9 45.84 -7.89 -14.08
C ALA A 9 44.92 -7.09 -13.12
N ILE A 10 45.22 -5.79 -12.88
CA ILE A 10 44.37 -4.92 -12.05
C ILE A 10 43.08 -4.52 -12.77
N LEU A 11 43.12 -4.38 -14.11
CA LEU A 11 41.93 -4.08 -14.89
C LEU A 11 40.91 -5.24 -14.94
N LEU A 12 41.39 -6.49 -14.84
CA LEU A 12 40.54 -7.69 -14.80
C LEU A 12 39.87 -7.94 -13.44
N MET A 13 40.36 -7.30 -12.36
CA MET A 13 39.74 -7.44 -11.02
C MET A 13 38.62 -6.41 -10.77
N MET A 14 38.37 -5.49 -11.71
CA MET A 14 37.27 -4.52 -11.61
C MET A 14 35.98 -4.97 -12.33
N THR A 15 35.93 -6.17 -12.89
CA THR A 15 34.65 -6.78 -13.25
C THR A 15 34.01 -7.28 -11.96
N GLY A 16 33.56 -6.35 -11.13
CA GLY A 16 32.72 -6.65 -9.98
C GLY A 16 31.55 -7.48 -10.47
N CYS A 17 31.26 -8.57 -9.79
CA CYS A 17 30.08 -9.37 -9.99
C CYS A 17 28.87 -8.43 -10.09
N TYR A 18 28.40 -8.21 -11.29
CA TYR A 18 27.10 -7.62 -11.49
C TYR A 18 26.11 -8.72 -11.07
N ASP A 19 25.59 -8.57 -9.86
CA ASP A 19 24.62 -9.52 -9.33
C ASP A 19 23.33 -9.37 -10.14
N THR A 20 23.22 -10.16 -11.20
CA THR A 20 22.07 -10.16 -12.12
C THR A 20 20.81 -10.72 -11.45
N ASN A 21 20.90 -11.15 -10.20
CA ASN A 21 19.82 -11.73 -9.41
C ASN A 21 19.18 -10.75 -8.42
N SER A 22 19.48 -9.47 -8.50
CA SER A 22 18.79 -8.49 -7.67
C SER A 22 17.29 -8.51 -7.96
N PRO A 23 16.44 -8.60 -6.94
CA PRO A 23 15.00 -8.57 -7.13
C PRO A 23 14.59 -7.27 -7.82
N MET A 24 13.70 -7.36 -8.79
CA MET A 24 13.12 -6.16 -9.38
C MET A 24 12.20 -5.51 -8.37
N LEU A 25 12.43 -4.25 -8.08
CA LEU A 25 11.60 -3.44 -7.20
C LEU A 25 10.87 -2.38 -8.03
N LYS A 26 9.55 -2.35 -7.95
CA LYS A 26 8.74 -1.30 -8.54
C LYS A 26 7.83 -0.66 -7.51
N THR A 27 7.80 0.66 -7.45
CA THR A 27 6.90 1.41 -6.59
C THR A 27 5.95 2.23 -7.46
N ILE A 28 4.66 2.10 -7.19
CA ILE A 28 3.59 2.82 -7.87
C ILE A 28 2.83 3.61 -6.81
N SER A 29 2.76 4.95 -7.00
CA SER A 29 2.02 5.81 -6.09
C SER A 29 0.63 6.05 -6.66
N VAL A 30 -0.38 5.83 -5.82
CA VAL A 30 -1.80 6.07 -6.13
C VAL A 30 -2.42 6.98 -5.08
N ARG A 31 -3.49 7.67 -5.45
CA ARG A 31 -4.23 8.56 -4.55
C ARG A 31 -5.72 8.31 -4.71
N VAL A 32 -6.42 8.28 -3.57
CA VAL A 32 -7.89 8.29 -3.50
C VAL A 32 -8.30 9.67 -2.97
N LYS A 33 -9.17 10.36 -3.67
CA LYS A 33 -9.80 11.59 -3.14
C LYS A 33 -10.98 11.20 -2.25
N ALA A 34 -11.39 12.10 -1.36
CA ALA A 34 -12.50 11.84 -0.45
C ALA A 34 -13.81 11.45 -1.15
N ASN A 35 -14.05 11.95 -2.37
CA ASN A 35 -15.24 11.64 -3.17
C ASN A 35 -15.07 10.47 -4.15
N GLU A 36 -13.95 9.78 -4.13
CA GLU A 36 -13.66 8.62 -4.99
C GLU A 36 -13.83 7.30 -4.25
N TRP A 37 -14.03 7.32 -2.93
CA TRP A 37 -14.35 6.14 -2.16
C TRP A 37 -15.73 5.59 -2.53
N GLN A 38 -15.79 4.30 -2.76
CA GLN A 38 -17.03 3.57 -2.98
C GLN A 38 -17.39 2.83 -1.70
N TYR A 39 -18.67 2.75 -1.38
CA TYR A 39 -19.15 2.06 -0.21
C TYR A 39 -19.79 0.74 -0.60
N THR A 40 -19.45 -0.33 0.09
CA THR A 40 -20.09 -1.63 -0.10
C THR A 40 -20.91 -2.01 1.11
N GLN A 41 -22.17 -2.40 0.87
CA GLN A 41 -23.02 -3.05 1.85
C GLN A 41 -22.99 -4.55 1.58
N GLN A 42 -22.30 -5.30 2.42
CA GLN A 42 -22.38 -6.76 2.39
C GLN A 42 -23.55 -7.20 3.28
N GLY A 43 -24.72 -7.36 2.65
CA GLY A 43 -25.87 -8.07 3.21
C GLY A 43 -26.52 -7.45 4.44
N VAL A 44 -27.76 -7.03 4.29
CA VAL A 44 -28.62 -6.47 5.35
C VAL A 44 -28.92 -7.48 6.50
N ASN A 45 -28.47 -8.73 6.38
CA ASN A 45 -28.72 -9.81 7.33
C ASN A 45 -27.46 -10.32 8.04
N ASP A 46 -26.32 -9.69 7.83
CA ASP A 46 -25.12 -10.12 8.53
C ASP A 46 -25.13 -9.54 9.95
N GLN A 47 -25.07 -10.43 10.92
CA GLN A 47 -25.01 -10.10 12.35
C GLN A 47 -23.74 -9.31 12.71
N PHE A 48 -22.83 -9.21 11.76
CA PHE A 48 -21.61 -8.41 11.79
C PHE A 48 -21.62 -7.45 10.61
N ASN A 49 -21.63 -6.17 10.89
CA ASN A 49 -21.54 -5.15 9.84
C ASN A 49 -20.16 -5.22 9.15
N ASN A 50 -20.13 -5.86 7.97
CA ASN A 50 -18.94 -5.95 7.12
C ASN A 50 -18.87 -4.83 6.08
N ASN A 51 -19.54 -3.73 6.32
CA ASN A 51 -19.53 -2.59 5.42
C ASN A 51 -18.16 -1.90 5.45
N TYR A 52 -17.68 -1.50 4.28
CA TYR A 52 -16.42 -0.79 4.15
C TYR A 52 -16.42 0.12 2.94
N PHE A 53 -15.51 1.09 2.96
CA PHE A 53 -15.20 1.90 1.79
C PHE A 53 -14.03 1.28 1.04
N TYR A 54 -14.07 1.34 -0.28
CA TYR A 54 -13.01 0.81 -1.11
C TYR A 54 -12.69 1.71 -2.30
N ALA A 55 -11.48 1.55 -2.83
CA ALA A 55 -11.05 2.16 -4.09
C ALA A 55 -10.13 1.20 -4.84
N GLY A 56 -10.48 0.90 -6.09
CA GLY A 56 -9.75 -0.01 -6.95
C GLY A 56 -8.81 0.73 -7.90
N PHE A 57 -7.63 0.12 -8.17
CA PHE A 57 -6.62 0.63 -9.09
C PHE A 57 -6.19 -0.45 -10.06
N ASN A 58 -6.06 -0.07 -11.34
CA ASN A 58 -5.43 -0.92 -12.33
C ASN A 58 -3.91 -0.81 -12.20
N ILE A 59 -3.24 -1.90 -11.87
CA ILE A 59 -1.79 -2.01 -11.65
C ILE A 59 -1.24 -3.16 -12.51
N PRO A 60 -1.09 -2.97 -13.82
CA PRO A 60 -0.68 -4.03 -14.76
C PRO A 60 0.70 -4.61 -14.45
N GLU A 61 1.48 -3.95 -13.61
CA GLU A 61 2.77 -4.41 -13.11
C GLU A 61 2.64 -5.62 -12.17
N ILE A 62 1.47 -5.86 -11.56
CA ILE A 62 1.19 -7.11 -10.85
C ILE A 62 0.85 -8.17 -11.89
N THR A 63 1.90 -8.68 -12.51
CA THR A 63 1.81 -9.79 -13.47
C THR A 63 1.51 -11.09 -12.74
N ALA A 64 1.13 -12.16 -13.48
CA ALA A 64 1.01 -13.51 -12.91
C ALA A 64 2.30 -13.93 -12.18
N ARG A 65 3.46 -13.59 -12.74
CA ARG A 65 4.75 -13.87 -12.11
C ARG A 65 4.95 -13.12 -10.80
N ALA A 66 4.58 -11.82 -10.75
CA ALA A 66 4.66 -11.05 -9.50
C ALA A 66 3.69 -11.59 -8.45
N PHE A 67 2.52 -12.07 -8.87
CA PHE A 67 1.51 -12.65 -8.01
C PHE A 67 1.95 -14.00 -7.43
N ASP A 68 2.52 -14.89 -8.25
CA ASP A 68 2.88 -16.25 -7.86
C ASP A 68 4.22 -16.36 -7.12
N TYR A 69 5.21 -15.52 -7.48
CA TYR A 69 6.60 -15.65 -7.02
C TYR A 69 7.16 -14.37 -6.39
N GLY A 70 6.41 -13.29 -6.40
CA GLY A 70 6.82 -12.00 -5.88
C GLY A 70 6.20 -11.68 -4.54
N GLU A 71 6.28 -10.41 -4.18
CA GLU A 71 5.62 -9.85 -3.01
C GLU A 71 5.01 -8.50 -3.38
N VAL A 72 3.76 -8.29 -2.99
CA VAL A 72 3.08 -6.99 -3.12
C VAL A 72 2.83 -6.44 -1.73
N LYS A 73 3.33 -5.25 -1.47
CA LYS A 73 3.10 -4.48 -0.24
C LYS A 73 2.43 -3.17 -0.56
N ALA A 74 1.55 -2.73 0.32
CA ALA A 74 0.97 -1.40 0.23
C ALA A 74 1.30 -0.60 1.49
N TYR A 75 1.55 0.70 1.30
CA TYR A 75 1.85 1.64 2.38
C TYR A 75 0.90 2.82 2.29
N LEU A 76 0.28 3.18 3.41
CA LEU A 76 -0.35 4.48 3.57
C LEU A 76 0.74 5.54 3.72
N VAL A 77 0.74 6.57 2.87
CA VAL A 77 1.72 7.66 2.90
C VAL A 77 1.07 8.90 3.51
N LYS A 78 1.66 9.41 4.58
CA LYS A 78 1.26 10.65 5.22
C LYS A 78 2.31 11.73 4.98
N ASP A 79 1.85 12.95 4.82
CA ASP A 79 2.72 14.15 4.71
C ASP A 79 3.78 14.04 3.59
N ARG A 80 3.44 13.42 2.45
CA ARG A 80 4.36 13.17 1.32
C ARG A 80 5.15 14.40 0.89
N MET A 81 4.53 15.57 0.93
CA MET A 81 5.17 16.84 0.52
C MET A 81 6.11 17.43 1.57
N SER A 82 6.12 16.88 2.77
CA SER A 82 7.00 17.33 3.84
C SER A 82 8.34 16.60 3.80
N ALA A 83 9.43 17.34 3.63
CA ALA A 83 10.78 16.76 3.62
C ALA A 83 11.16 16.07 4.95
N THR A 84 10.55 16.48 6.06
CA THR A 84 10.91 16.01 7.42
C THR A 84 9.83 15.12 8.05
N ASN A 85 8.56 15.24 7.62
CA ASN A 85 7.44 14.58 8.27
C ASN A 85 6.79 13.47 7.42
N ALA A 86 7.28 13.26 6.19
CA ALA A 86 6.77 12.19 5.33
C ALA A 86 6.94 10.82 6.01
N ARG A 87 5.86 10.06 6.10
CA ARG A 87 5.82 8.74 6.76
C ARG A 87 5.09 7.73 5.90
N LYS A 88 5.58 6.49 5.96
CA LYS A 88 4.92 5.35 5.34
C LYS A 88 4.53 4.34 6.41
N HIS A 89 3.26 3.97 6.42
CA HIS A 89 2.72 2.94 7.30
C HIS A 89 2.38 1.72 6.45
N LEU A 90 3.01 0.59 6.73
CA LEU A 90 2.69 -0.67 6.06
C LEU A 90 1.24 -1.05 6.38
N LEU A 91 0.50 -1.47 5.37
CA LEU A 91 -0.86 -2.00 5.55
C LEU A 91 -0.83 -3.48 5.98
N PRO A 92 -1.76 -3.92 6.84
CA PRO A 92 -2.87 -3.16 7.41
C PRO A 92 -2.41 -2.14 8.47
N TYR A 93 -3.00 -0.95 8.45
CA TYR A 93 -2.73 0.11 9.41
C TYR A 93 -3.97 0.42 10.22
N VAL A 94 -3.88 0.31 11.54
CA VAL A 94 -4.99 0.53 12.48
C VAL A 94 -4.75 1.82 13.25
N MET A 95 -5.79 2.66 13.31
CA MET A 95 -5.80 3.93 14.04
C MET A 95 -6.88 3.87 15.13
N HIS A 96 -6.51 4.18 16.37
CA HIS A 96 -7.47 4.43 17.42
C HIS A 96 -8.00 5.85 17.30
N LYS A 97 -9.30 6.00 17.40
CA LYS A 97 -10.03 7.27 17.30
C LYS A 97 -10.91 7.47 18.50
N GLU A 98 -11.13 8.73 18.81
CA GLU A 98 -12.13 9.16 19.76
C GLU A 98 -12.92 10.32 19.17
N GLU A 99 -14.21 10.32 19.37
CA GLU A 99 -15.11 11.37 18.92
C GLU A 99 -16.16 11.64 19.98
N MET A 100 -16.55 12.91 20.11
CA MET A 100 -17.61 13.30 21.01
C MET A 100 -18.93 13.36 20.23
N VAL A 101 -19.84 12.42 20.54
CA VAL A 101 -21.17 12.36 19.95
C VAL A 101 -22.20 12.55 21.06
N ASP A 102 -23.08 13.50 20.95
CA ASP A 102 -24.14 13.82 21.93
C ASP A 102 -23.64 13.96 23.37
N GLY A 103 -22.42 14.51 23.55
CA GLY A 103 -21.82 14.72 24.87
C GLY A 103 -21.16 13.48 25.48
N GLN A 104 -21.08 12.37 24.76
CA GLN A 104 -20.39 11.15 25.17
C GLN A 104 -19.17 10.89 24.26
N TRP A 105 -18.06 10.44 24.89
CA TRP A 105 -16.90 10.00 24.15
C TRP A 105 -17.13 8.59 23.58
N ILE A 106 -17.03 8.48 22.26
CA ILE A 106 -17.05 7.21 21.54
C ILE A 106 -15.62 6.89 21.10
N TYR A 107 -15.18 5.67 21.38
CA TYR A 107 -13.88 5.14 21.00
C TYR A 107 -14.07 4.09 19.94
N PHE A 108 -13.36 4.23 18.83
CA PHE A 108 -13.43 3.28 17.72
C PHE A 108 -12.07 3.11 17.03
N THR A 109 -11.97 2.16 16.14
CA THR A 109 -10.78 1.96 15.32
C THR A 109 -11.10 2.15 13.85
N GLU A 110 -10.22 2.84 13.15
CA GLU A 110 -10.19 2.87 11.69
C GLU A 110 -9.08 1.94 11.22
N THR A 111 -9.41 1.07 10.28
CA THR A 111 -8.45 0.15 9.66
C THR A 111 -8.37 0.44 8.18
N VAL A 112 -7.14 0.61 7.70
CA VAL A 112 -6.84 0.68 6.28
C VAL A 112 -6.13 -0.61 5.92
N ASP A 113 -6.66 -1.36 4.99
CA ASP A 113 -6.06 -2.59 4.46
C ASP A 113 -6.06 -2.61 2.94
N PHE A 114 -5.57 -3.68 2.33
CA PHE A 114 -5.61 -3.84 0.89
C PHE A 114 -5.74 -5.30 0.49
N THR A 115 -6.30 -5.51 -0.68
CA THR A 115 -6.31 -6.78 -1.41
C THR A 115 -5.75 -6.56 -2.80
N TYR A 116 -5.22 -7.60 -3.42
CA TYR A 116 -4.68 -7.50 -4.77
C TYR A 116 -4.89 -8.80 -5.55
N GLY A 117 -4.86 -8.65 -6.86
CA GLY A 117 -4.84 -9.74 -7.81
C GLY A 117 -3.97 -9.37 -9.01
N ILE A 118 -3.97 -10.23 -10.03
CA ILE A 118 -3.22 -9.96 -11.25
C ILE A 118 -3.80 -8.73 -11.92
N GLY A 119 -2.99 -7.68 -12.05
CA GLY A 119 -3.34 -6.44 -12.72
C GLY A 119 -4.11 -5.41 -11.89
N TRP A 120 -4.41 -5.66 -10.62
CA TRP A 120 -5.20 -4.73 -9.81
C TRP A 120 -4.84 -4.76 -8.33
N VAL A 121 -5.16 -3.66 -7.66
CA VAL A 121 -5.13 -3.48 -6.20
C VAL A 121 -6.41 -2.79 -5.77
N GLU A 122 -6.98 -3.19 -4.65
CA GLU A 122 -8.06 -2.51 -3.97
C GLU A 122 -7.59 -2.15 -2.56
N VAL A 123 -7.75 -0.88 -2.20
CA VAL A 123 -7.53 -0.39 -0.83
C VAL A 123 -8.86 -0.26 -0.14
N ASN A 124 -8.93 -0.68 1.12
CA ASN A 124 -10.13 -0.73 1.93
C ASN A 124 -9.98 0.13 3.18
N PHE A 125 -11.07 0.78 3.56
CA PHE A 125 -11.17 1.55 4.79
C PHE A 125 -12.39 1.06 5.58
N ARG A 126 -12.17 0.69 6.84
CA ARG A 126 -13.20 0.19 7.76
C ARG A 126 -13.14 0.94 9.07
N ALA A 127 -14.29 1.20 9.67
CA ALA A 127 -14.39 1.61 11.06
C ALA A 127 -14.97 0.45 11.89
N SER A 128 -14.43 0.22 13.09
CA SER A 128 -15.09 -0.63 14.08
C SER A 128 -16.29 0.15 14.65
N ASP A 129 -17.31 -0.58 15.03
CA ASP A 129 -18.51 -0.02 15.63
C ASP A 129 -19.20 1.06 14.80
N PHE A 130 -20.18 0.69 14.05
CA PHE A 130 -21.35 1.46 13.55
C PHE A 130 -21.20 3.00 13.39
N ALA A 131 -20.03 3.58 13.61
CA ALA A 131 -19.79 5.02 13.55
C ALA A 131 -20.19 5.65 12.22
N TYR A 132 -20.41 4.82 11.20
CA TYR A 132 -20.80 5.25 9.86
C TYR A 132 -22.18 4.73 9.41
N GLU A 133 -22.92 3.98 10.25
CA GLU A 133 -24.20 3.39 9.83
C GLU A 133 -25.32 4.38 9.57
N ASP A 134 -25.42 5.43 10.37
CA ASP A 134 -26.51 6.40 10.28
C ASP A 134 -26.14 7.67 9.51
N ASN A 135 -24.88 7.92 9.23
CA ASN A 135 -24.40 9.09 8.50
C ASN A 135 -23.62 8.69 7.24
N VAL A 136 -24.33 8.22 6.24
CA VAL A 136 -23.84 7.83 4.90
C VAL A 136 -23.03 8.94 4.18
N ASN A 137 -22.88 10.11 4.79
CA ASN A 137 -22.16 11.25 4.22
C ASN A 137 -20.73 11.42 4.72
N ILE A 138 -20.22 10.54 5.58
CA ILE A 138 -18.84 10.61 6.05
C ILE A 138 -17.97 9.72 5.15
N ASN A 139 -17.49 10.26 4.08
CA ASN A 139 -16.47 9.61 3.27
C ASN A 139 -15.12 9.65 3.99
N PRO A 140 -14.29 8.60 3.86
CA PRO A 140 -12.91 8.66 4.32
C PRO A 140 -12.18 9.86 3.72
N PRO A 141 -11.16 10.41 4.39
CA PRO A 141 -10.39 11.51 3.84
C PRO A 141 -9.63 11.07 2.58
N ALA A 142 -9.11 12.04 1.84
CA ALA A 142 -8.19 11.74 0.75
C ALA A 142 -6.94 11.04 1.31
N MET A 143 -6.52 9.95 0.68
CA MET A 143 -5.37 9.14 1.10
C MET A 143 -4.43 8.86 -0.06
N GLU A 144 -3.14 8.74 0.26
CA GLU A 144 -2.10 8.39 -0.71
C GLU A 144 -1.47 7.06 -0.32
N PHE A 145 -1.19 6.24 -1.33
CA PHE A 145 -0.61 4.92 -1.14
C PHE A 145 0.59 4.71 -2.04
N ASP A 146 1.56 3.95 -1.55
CA ASP A 146 2.63 3.38 -2.37
C ASP A 146 2.47 1.87 -2.42
N ILE A 147 2.28 1.36 -3.63
CA ILE A 147 2.24 -0.06 -3.92
C ILE A 147 3.64 -0.49 -4.35
N VAL A 148 4.24 -1.38 -3.59
CA VAL A 148 5.59 -1.89 -3.82
C VAL A 148 5.51 -3.33 -4.27
N ILE A 149 6.04 -3.61 -5.46
CA ILE A 149 6.07 -4.92 -6.08
C ILE A 149 7.51 -5.36 -6.16
N THR A 150 7.81 -6.53 -5.61
CA THR A 150 9.11 -7.19 -5.71
C THR A 150 8.95 -8.56 -6.33
N TYR A 151 9.80 -8.89 -7.30
CA TYR A 151 9.84 -10.23 -7.88
C TYR A 151 11.24 -10.52 -8.43
N PRO A 152 11.66 -11.80 -8.41
CA PRO A 152 12.99 -12.16 -8.88
C PRO A 152 13.13 -11.96 -10.39
N GLN A 153 14.27 -11.48 -10.83
CA GLN A 153 14.68 -11.52 -12.22
C GLN A 153 15.30 -12.89 -12.52
N TYR A 154 14.82 -13.57 -13.54
CA TYR A 154 15.49 -14.76 -14.09
C TYR A 154 15.97 -14.46 -15.50
#